data_f4fb26ab13f20ba9997866ffa80acf0d
#
_entry.id   f4fb26ab13f20ba9997866ffa80acf0d
#
_cell.length_a   1.000
_cell.length_b   1.000
_cell.length_c   1.000
_cell.angle_alpha   90.00
_cell.angle_beta   90.00
_cell.angle_gamma   90.00
#
_symmetry.space_group_name_H-M   'P 1'
#
loop_
_entity.id
_entity.type
_entity.pdbx_description
1 polymer ?
#
loop_
_entity_poly.entity_id
_entity_poly.type
_entity_poly.pdbx_seq_one_letter_code
_entity_poly.pdbx_strand_id
1 'polypeptide(L)' 'MGEVIAFHPPKSDLILLYEVVGEDGHAEWGGNSEREALAWIASSPTATRILVSGWESDEEDAHLVGQPLDITAIVKAASR' A
#
# COMPACT_ATOMS: atom_id res chain seq x y z
N MET A 1 1.55 26.12 -26.70
CA MET A 1 1.40 25.64 -26.40
C MET A 1 1.20 24.80 -26.12
N GLY A 2 0.96 24.60 -25.91
CA GLY A 2 0.46 23.86 -25.64
C GLY A 2 0.84 22.85 -25.37
N GLU A 3 1.42 22.58 -25.41
CA GLU A 3 1.64 21.65 -25.18
C GLU A 3 1.84 21.03 -24.21
N VAL A 4 2.27 21.46 -23.70
CA VAL A 4 2.20 21.02 -22.64
C VAL A 4 1.32 20.07 -22.42
N ILE A 5 0.50 20.28 -23.04
CA ILE A 5 -0.35 19.37 -23.00
C ILE A 5 0.16 18.12 -23.20
N ALA A 6 1.11 18.08 -23.88
CA ALA A 6 1.71 16.88 -24.13
C ALA A 6 1.98 16.16 -22.89
N PHE A 7 2.04 16.85 -21.82
CA PHE A 7 2.32 16.19 -20.66
C PHE A 7 1.07 15.76 -20.02
N HIS A 8 0.58 14.72 -20.46
CA HIS A 8 -0.47 14.05 -19.82
C HIS A 8 0.10 13.10 -18.82
N PRO A 9 -0.48 12.96 -17.68
CA PRO A 9 -0.08 11.91 -16.79
C PRO A 9 -0.31 10.62 -17.54
N PRO A 10 0.46 9.63 -17.28
CA PRO A 10 0.25 8.33 -17.90
C PRO A 10 -1.14 7.88 -17.54
N LYS A 11 -1.72 7.09 -18.39
CA LYS A 11 -3.02 6.58 -18.10
C LYS A 11 -3.04 5.68 -16.91
N SER A 12 -1.93 5.15 -16.54
CA SER A 12 -1.84 4.33 -15.36
C SER A 12 -1.72 5.20 -14.13
N ASP A 13 -2.44 4.84 -13.10
CA ASP A 13 -2.35 5.51 -11.82
C ASP A 13 -1.67 4.58 -10.84
N LEU A 14 -0.79 5.13 -10.04
CA LEU A 14 -0.14 4.34 -9.02
C LEU A 14 -1.05 4.30 -7.80
N ILE A 15 -1.39 3.09 -7.39
CA ILE A 15 -2.24 2.87 -6.25
C ILE A 15 -1.44 2.12 -5.20
N LEU A 16 -1.46 2.60 -3.97
CA LEU A 16 -0.80 1.92 -2.88
C LEU A 16 -1.80 1.09 -2.12
N LEU A 17 -1.49 -0.19 -1.97
CA LEU A 17 -2.33 -1.09 -1.22
C LEU A 17 -1.58 -1.54 0.02
N TYR A 18 -2.26 -1.54 1.14
CA TYR A 18 -1.69 -1.93 2.42
C TYR A 18 -2.28 -3.24 2.87
N GLU A 19 -1.46 -4.05 3.50
CA GLU A 19 -1.91 -5.34 3.99
C GLU A 19 -1.35 -5.53 5.39
N VAL A 20 -2.22 -5.86 6.33
CA VAL A 20 -1.78 -6.14 7.69
C VAL A 20 -1.85 -7.63 7.89
N VAL A 21 -0.73 -8.22 8.29
CA VAL A 21 -0.58 -9.67 8.37
C VAL A 21 -0.50 -10.09 9.84
N GLY A 22 -1.21 -11.14 10.17
CA GLY A 22 -1.22 -11.65 11.52
C GLY A 22 -0.10 -12.65 11.79
N GLU A 23 -0.04 -13.13 13.02
CA GLU A 23 1.02 -14.04 13.42
C GLU A 23 0.92 -15.38 12.73
N ASP A 24 -0.22 -15.72 12.19
CA ASP A 24 -0.38 -16.95 11.46
C ASP A 24 0.01 -16.81 9.99
N GLY A 25 0.45 -15.63 9.58
CA GLY A 25 0.84 -15.41 8.20
C GLY A 25 -0.29 -15.03 7.27
N HIS A 26 -1.49 -14.92 7.77
CA HIS A 26 -2.63 -14.54 6.94
C HIS A 26 -2.95 -13.07 7.10
N ALA A 27 -3.47 -12.47 6.05
CA ALA A 27 -3.84 -11.06 6.09
C ALA A 27 -5.06 -10.88 6.98
N GLU A 28 -4.97 -9.92 7.89
CA GLU A 28 -6.09 -9.56 8.74
C GLU A 28 -6.85 -8.39 8.13
N TRP A 29 -6.20 -7.59 7.33
CA TRP A 29 -6.82 -6.41 6.74
C TRP A 29 -6.12 -6.07 5.44
N GLY A 30 -6.85 -5.56 4.50
CA GLY A 30 -6.28 -5.12 3.24
C GLY A 30 -7.09 -3.98 2.67
N GLY A 31 -6.43 -3.03 2.06
CA GLY A 31 -7.11 -1.90 1.46
C GLY A 31 -6.12 -0.83 1.05
N ASN A 32 -6.63 0.30 0.63
CA ASN A 32 -5.79 1.39 0.16
C ASN A 32 -5.72 2.57 1.12
N SER A 33 -6.22 2.42 2.32
CA SER A 33 -6.17 3.49 3.30
C SER A 33 -5.04 3.26 4.29
N GLU A 34 -4.02 4.10 4.22
CA GLU A 34 -2.91 4.03 5.14
C GLU A 34 -3.39 4.22 6.57
N ARG A 35 -4.28 5.18 6.76
CA ARG A 35 -4.79 5.47 8.10
C ARG A 35 -5.47 4.25 8.71
N GLU A 36 -6.28 3.55 7.94
CA GLU A 36 -6.98 2.38 8.45
C GLU A 36 -6.02 1.23 8.71
N ALA A 37 -5.01 1.08 7.85
CA ALA A 37 -4.01 0.04 8.07
C ALA A 37 -3.22 0.29 9.35
N LEU A 38 -2.83 1.54 9.58
CA LEU A 38 -2.10 1.90 10.78
C LEU A 38 -2.95 1.70 12.03
N ALA A 39 -4.22 2.04 11.95
CA ALA A 39 -5.13 1.83 13.07
C ALA A 39 -5.30 0.36 13.36
N TRP A 40 -5.34 -0.46 12.33
CA TRP A 40 -5.51 -1.89 12.50
C TRP A 40 -4.30 -2.49 13.21
N ILE A 41 -3.09 -2.19 12.73
CA ILE A 41 -1.91 -2.79 13.33
C ILE A 41 -1.69 -2.28 14.76
N ALA A 42 -2.14 -1.07 15.05
CA ALA A 42 -2.01 -0.52 16.39
C ALA A 42 -2.98 -1.16 17.38
N SER A 43 -4.13 -1.62 16.90
CA SER A 43 -5.16 -2.13 17.78
C SER A 43 -5.29 -3.64 17.79
N SER A 44 -4.76 -4.33 16.80
CA SER A 44 -4.91 -5.78 16.73
C SER A 44 -3.87 -6.46 17.60
N PRO A 45 -4.27 -7.37 18.47
CA PRO A 45 -3.29 -8.09 19.31
C PRO A 45 -2.50 -9.14 18.54
N THR A 46 -2.96 -9.51 17.36
CA THR A 46 -2.31 -10.56 16.58
C THR A 46 -1.62 -10.06 15.32
N ALA A 47 -1.78 -8.79 14.98
CA ALA A 47 -1.14 -8.25 13.79
C ALA A 47 0.36 -8.10 14.04
N THR A 48 1.18 -8.59 13.13
CA THR A 48 2.62 -8.59 13.30
C THR A 48 3.35 -7.78 12.23
N ARG A 49 2.77 -7.64 11.05
CA ARG A 49 3.45 -6.94 9.96
C ARG A 49 2.49 -6.09 9.18
N ILE A 50 3.00 -5.03 8.60
CA ILE A 50 2.25 -4.21 7.67
C ILE A 50 3.09 -4.06 6.41
N LEU A 51 2.49 -4.38 5.29
CA LEU A 51 3.16 -4.35 4.00
C LEU A 51 2.48 -3.35 3.10
N VAL A 52 3.25 -2.72 2.24
CA VAL A 52 2.67 -1.83 1.25
C VAL A 52 3.14 -2.28 -0.13
N SER A 53 2.25 -2.28 -1.08
CA SER A 53 2.59 -2.62 -2.44
C SER A 53 2.04 -1.55 -3.37
N GLY A 54 2.76 -1.30 -4.44
CA GLY A 54 2.33 -0.34 -5.45
C GLY A 54 1.75 -1.08 -6.63
N TRP A 55 0.62 -0.63 -7.11
CA TRP A 55 -0.03 -1.21 -8.26
C TRP A 55 -0.24 -0.14 -9.30
N GLU A 56 0.04 -0.49 -10.53
CA GLU A 56 -0.16 0.39 -11.64
C GLU A 56 -1.29 -0.16 -12.46
N SER A 57 -2.28 0.67 -12.71
CA SER A 57 -3.41 0.21 -13.46
C SER A 57 -3.48 1.01 -14.75
N ASP A 58 -3.58 0.31 -15.87
CA ASP A 58 -3.73 0.98 -17.13
C ASP A 58 -5.13 0.64 -17.67
N GLU A 59 -5.33 0.84 -18.93
CA GLU A 59 -6.68 0.67 -19.48
C GLU A 59 -7.21 -0.74 -19.37
N GLU A 60 -6.34 -1.69 -19.31
CA GLU A 60 -6.78 -3.06 -19.37
C GLU A 60 -6.50 -3.85 -18.10
N ASP A 61 -5.41 -3.55 -17.45
CA ASP A 61 -4.96 -4.39 -16.35
C ASP A 61 -4.35 -3.61 -15.22
N ALA A 62 -4.32 -4.23 -14.07
CA ALA A 62 -3.55 -3.71 -12.96
C ALA A 62 -2.43 -4.68 -12.68
N HIS A 63 -1.26 -4.20 -12.41
CA HIS A 63 -0.13 -5.07 -12.11
C HIS A 63 0.73 -4.49 -11.01
N LEU A 64 1.39 -5.37 -10.30
CA LEU A 64 2.23 -5.02 -9.18
C LEU A 64 3.50 -4.37 -9.66
N VAL A 65 3.86 -3.27 -9.05
CA VAL A 65 5.09 -2.55 -9.36
C VAL A 65 6.08 -2.87 -8.27
N GLY A 66 7.08 -3.66 -8.60
CA GLY A 66 8.09 -4.04 -7.64
C GLY A 66 7.58 -5.07 -6.66
N GLN A 67 8.23 -5.18 -5.54
CA GLN A 67 7.89 -6.14 -4.52
C GLN A 67 7.17 -5.45 -3.38
N PRO A 68 6.28 -6.15 -2.68
CA PRO A 68 5.70 -5.58 -1.48
C PRO A 68 6.78 -5.24 -0.48
N LEU A 69 6.63 -4.11 0.18
CA LEU A 69 7.60 -3.61 1.11
C LEU A 69 7.08 -3.73 2.53
N ASP A 70 7.87 -4.33 3.40
CA ASP A 70 7.52 -4.46 4.80
C ASP A 70 7.91 -3.17 5.51
N ILE A 71 6.92 -2.43 5.99
CA ILE A 71 7.17 -1.16 6.65
C ILE A 71 6.93 -1.24 8.16
N THR A 72 6.89 -2.44 8.69
CA THR A 72 6.57 -2.64 10.10
C THR A 72 7.51 -1.89 11.03
N ALA A 73 8.80 -1.94 10.76
CA ALA A 73 9.77 -1.29 11.62
C ALA A 73 9.61 0.23 11.59
N ILE A 74 9.31 0.78 10.42
CA ILE A 74 9.12 2.21 10.27
C ILE A 74 7.89 2.66 11.04
N VAL A 75 6.81 1.90 10.94
CA VAL A 75 5.57 2.23 11.60
C VAL A 75 5.74 2.15 13.12
N LYS A 76 6.41 1.11 13.60
CA LYS A 76 6.62 0.97 15.03
C LYS A 76 7.52 2.06 15.58
N ALA A 77 8.53 2.46 14.83
CA ALA A 77 9.39 3.55 15.26
C ALA A 77 8.62 4.86 15.32
N ALA A 78 7.73 5.08 14.37
CA ALA A 78 6.97 6.34 14.33
C ALA A 78 5.93 6.42 15.43
N SER A 79 5.50 5.29 15.98
CA SER A 79 4.47 5.32 17.01
C SER A 79 5.01 5.44 18.41
N ARG A 80 6.29 5.61 18.59
CA ARG A 80 6.85 5.77 19.92
C ARG A 80 6.73 7.16 20.44
#